data_891499cd7ff73148a538bf3b2f0af9c5
#
_entry.id   891499cd7ff73148a538bf3b2f0af9c5
#
_cell.length_a   1.000
_cell.length_b   1.000
_cell.length_c   1.000
_cell.angle_alpha   90.00
_cell.angle_beta   90.00
_cell.angle_gamma   90.00
#
_symmetry.space_group_name_H-M   'P 1'
#
loop_
_entity.id
_entity.type
_entity.pdbx_description
1 polymer ?
#
loop_
_entity_poly.entity_id
_entity_poly.type
_entity_poly.pdbx_seq_one_letter_code
_entity_poly.pdbx_strand_id
1 'polypeptide(L)'
;ENMTDRSSVIFGNKMPDKVYKKAVKSKKKYIKKFGDDSKKNYEVTVEKNRYIGDSLGVYNILVGNPAENAHYDVNAHAEKGTFDTEKGIIVGNIRMGFGHYRISMAMASAAKAMGYTPYWMDLNSYGETTCTKVIGAQNDLYSLGSRLSKNPIFNKLVWEPMNYEGFRALSYNAADQKNAELMAPVYRNVPKDIPVIGTHVWPAQAAVHAGMKYVVNAIPDNWPMALHLSEGSVHTIQCHNSYMGYRILNGMNKDKVNKPMPSDSLVYTGHYIDHEIVQGIEADCEARIRRKENGEPMRFLLTIGGA
;
A
#
# COMPACT_ATOMS: atom_id res chain seq x y z
N GLU A 1 9.66 7.80 25.78
CA GLU A 1 8.19 7.85 25.60
C GLU A 1 7.69 6.45 25.30
N ASN A 2 6.81 5.92 26.15
CA ASN A 2 6.11 4.69 25.83
C ASN A 2 5.21 4.94 24.62
N MET A 3 5.64 4.48 23.44
CA MET A 3 4.81 4.57 22.24
C MET A 3 3.51 3.81 22.50
N THR A 4 2.40 4.52 22.46
CA THR A 4 1.07 3.91 22.60
C THR A 4 0.88 2.87 21.51
N ASP A 5 0.46 1.66 21.89
CA ASP A 5 0.17 0.57 20.94
C ASP A 5 -0.96 1.00 19.97
N ARG A 6 -0.63 1.12 18.68
CA ARG A 6 -1.53 1.59 17.62
C ARG A 6 -2.78 0.73 17.43
N SER A 7 -2.79 -0.48 17.99
CA SER A 7 -3.97 -1.35 18.01
C SER A 7 -4.90 -1.07 19.20
N SER A 8 -4.40 -0.41 20.24
CA SER A 8 -5.20 -0.04 21.41
C SER A 8 -5.77 1.36 21.31
N VAL A 9 -5.08 2.26 20.60
CA VAL A 9 -5.51 3.64 20.36
C VAL A 9 -5.21 3.99 18.90
N ILE A 10 -6.21 4.49 18.17
CA ILE A 10 -6.12 4.88 16.76
C ILE A 10 -6.53 6.34 16.63
N PHE A 11 -5.60 7.22 16.26
CA PHE A 11 -5.79 8.68 16.22
C PHE A 11 -6.47 9.21 17.49
N GLY A 12 -5.99 8.75 18.65
CA GLY A 12 -6.54 9.13 19.96
C GLY A 12 -7.89 8.48 20.31
N ASN A 13 -8.42 7.60 19.46
CA ASN A 13 -9.64 6.84 19.72
C ASN A 13 -9.29 5.52 20.40
N LYS A 14 -9.65 5.37 21.68
CA LYS A 14 -9.39 4.14 22.44
C LYS A 14 -10.26 3.01 21.94
N MET A 15 -9.63 1.87 21.66
CA MET A 15 -10.33 0.63 21.30
C MET A 15 -10.83 -0.10 22.53
N PRO A 16 -12.04 -0.72 22.47
CA PRO A 16 -12.49 -1.62 23.53
C PRO A 16 -11.51 -2.79 23.75
N ASP A 17 -11.36 -3.24 24.97
CA ASP A 17 -10.46 -4.34 25.33
C ASP A 17 -10.71 -5.62 24.51
N LYS A 18 -11.97 -5.89 24.19
CA LYS A 18 -12.36 -7.02 23.33
C LYS A 18 -11.77 -6.90 21.91
N VAL A 19 -11.72 -5.69 21.37
CA VAL A 19 -11.14 -5.41 20.04
C VAL A 19 -9.63 -5.61 20.09
N TYR A 20 -8.97 -5.01 21.07
CA TYR A 20 -7.54 -5.16 21.27
C TYR A 20 -7.13 -6.64 21.45
N LYS A 21 -7.83 -7.38 22.32
CA LYS A 21 -7.59 -8.81 22.52
C LYS A 21 -7.74 -9.62 21.22
N LYS A 22 -8.72 -9.27 20.37
CA LYS A 22 -8.88 -9.90 19.04
C LYS A 22 -7.69 -9.60 18.12
N ALA A 23 -7.22 -8.36 18.10
CA ALA A 23 -6.06 -7.96 17.31
C ALA A 23 -4.79 -8.75 17.73
N VAL A 24 -4.52 -8.83 19.02
CA VAL A 24 -3.42 -9.65 19.58
C VAL A 24 -3.56 -11.12 19.22
N LYS A 25 -4.80 -11.67 19.29
CA LYS A 25 -5.06 -13.06 18.89
C LYS A 25 -4.80 -13.29 17.40
N SER A 26 -5.14 -12.34 16.53
CA SER A 26 -4.85 -12.39 15.09
C SER A 26 -3.35 -12.52 14.85
N LYS A 27 -2.55 -11.62 15.43
CA LYS A 27 -1.07 -11.69 15.34
C LYS A 27 -0.53 -13.03 15.82
N LYS A 28 -0.97 -13.52 17.00
CA LYS A 28 -0.53 -14.82 17.54
C LYS A 28 -0.86 -15.98 16.62
N LYS A 29 -2.02 -15.94 15.93
CA LYS A 29 -2.40 -16.96 14.95
C LYS A 29 -1.42 -17.00 13.78
N TYR A 30 -1.01 -15.84 13.25
CA TYR A 30 -0.05 -15.76 12.16
C TYR A 30 1.36 -16.18 12.60
N ILE A 31 1.81 -15.78 13.80
CA ILE A 31 3.07 -16.25 14.38
C ILE A 31 3.09 -17.78 14.46
N LYS A 32 2.02 -18.39 14.97
CA LYS A 32 1.92 -19.86 15.06
C LYS A 32 1.99 -20.55 13.69
N LYS A 33 1.46 -19.89 12.65
CA LYS A 33 1.39 -20.48 11.29
C LYS A 33 2.67 -20.25 10.48
N PHE A 34 3.29 -19.08 10.60
CA PHE A 34 4.35 -18.63 9.69
C PHE A 34 5.67 -18.28 10.36
N GLY A 35 5.70 -18.25 11.69
CA GLY A 35 6.88 -17.87 12.49
C GLY A 35 6.85 -16.39 12.91
N ASP A 36 7.88 -16.02 13.67
CA ASP A 36 8.10 -14.66 14.18
C ASP A 36 9.47 -14.15 13.74
N ASP A 37 9.48 -13.15 12.88
CA ASP A 37 10.70 -12.54 12.38
C ASP A 37 11.15 -11.33 13.21
N SER A 38 10.51 -11.06 14.35
CA SER A 38 10.80 -9.88 15.19
C SER A 38 12.26 -9.80 15.64
N LYS A 39 12.98 -10.92 15.71
CA LYS A 39 14.41 -11.00 16.07
C LYS A 39 15.32 -11.27 14.88
N LYS A 40 14.77 -11.53 13.68
CA LYS A 40 15.56 -11.79 12.48
C LYS A 40 16.18 -10.51 11.94
N ASN A 41 17.40 -10.64 11.45
CA ASN A 41 18.15 -9.57 10.81
C ASN A 41 18.41 -9.96 9.35
N TYR A 42 17.48 -9.58 8.48
CA TYR A 42 17.61 -9.85 7.05
C TYR A 42 18.64 -8.92 6.41
N GLU A 43 19.51 -9.48 5.58
CA GLU A 43 20.32 -8.67 4.67
C GLU A 43 19.40 -7.96 3.68
N VAL A 44 19.76 -6.74 3.30
CA VAL A 44 19.02 -5.93 2.32
C VAL A 44 20.00 -5.51 1.23
N THR A 45 19.66 -5.86 -0.01
CA THR A 45 20.44 -5.49 -1.20
C THR A 45 19.55 -4.77 -2.21
N VAL A 46 20.18 -4.11 -3.18
CA VAL A 46 19.50 -3.30 -4.20
C VAL A 46 20.00 -3.73 -5.57
N GLU A 47 19.07 -4.01 -6.48
CA GLU A 47 19.36 -4.36 -7.86
C GLU A 47 18.47 -3.59 -8.82
N LYS A 48 19.01 -3.19 -9.98
CA LYS A 48 18.23 -2.54 -11.04
C LYS A 48 17.10 -3.45 -11.51
N ASN A 49 15.90 -2.91 -11.58
CA ASN A 49 14.74 -3.67 -12.06
C ASN A 49 14.89 -3.97 -13.56
N ARG A 50 14.82 -5.25 -13.95
CA ARG A 50 15.04 -5.70 -15.34
C ARG A 50 13.96 -5.23 -16.32
N TYR A 51 12.74 -4.90 -15.87
CA TYR A 51 11.64 -4.51 -16.76
C TYR A 51 11.46 -3.00 -16.86
N ILE A 52 11.57 -2.31 -15.72
CA ILE A 52 11.31 -0.87 -15.62
C ILE A 52 12.51 -0.06 -15.12
N GLY A 53 13.65 -0.74 -14.91
CA GLY A 53 14.89 -0.06 -14.46
C GLY A 53 15.43 0.92 -15.49
N ASP A 54 15.41 0.59 -16.78
CA ASP A 54 15.87 1.49 -17.82
C ASP A 54 14.88 2.63 -18.09
N SER A 55 13.58 2.30 -18.15
CA SER A 55 12.54 3.30 -18.45
C SER A 55 12.23 4.23 -17.28
N LEU A 56 12.13 3.70 -16.06
CA LEU A 56 11.71 4.43 -14.87
C LEU A 56 12.82 4.61 -13.81
N GLY A 57 14.04 4.14 -14.07
CA GLY A 57 15.15 4.23 -13.11
C GLY A 57 14.94 3.42 -11.82
N VAL A 58 14.09 2.41 -11.85
CA VAL A 58 13.69 1.65 -10.68
C VAL A 58 14.72 0.60 -10.27
N TYR A 59 15.03 0.55 -8.98
CA TYR A 59 15.79 -0.52 -8.35
C TYR A 59 14.88 -1.35 -7.44
N ASN A 60 15.01 -2.68 -7.48
CA ASN A 60 14.36 -3.58 -6.53
C ASN A 60 15.09 -3.56 -5.20
N ILE A 61 14.37 -3.53 -4.10
CA ILE A 61 14.89 -3.88 -2.78
C ILE A 61 14.69 -5.38 -2.60
N LEU A 62 15.77 -6.10 -2.37
CA LEU A 62 15.78 -7.53 -2.04
C LEU A 62 16.01 -7.69 -0.54
N VAL A 63 15.27 -8.60 0.10
CA VAL A 63 15.33 -8.85 1.55
C VAL A 63 15.61 -10.31 1.82
N GLY A 64 16.63 -10.60 2.62
CA GLY A 64 17.05 -11.93 2.97
C GLY A 64 17.80 -12.63 1.82
N ASN A 65 17.59 -13.93 1.65
CA ASN A 65 18.22 -14.69 0.56
C ASN A 65 17.67 -14.20 -0.80
N PRO A 66 18.51 -13.65 -1.70
CA PRO A 66 18.07 -13.18 -3.00
C PRO A 66 17.31 -14.23 -3.82
N ALA A 67 17.72 -15.49 -3.76
CA ALA A 67 17.08 -16.60 -4.50
C ALA A 67 15.62 -16.83 -4.07
N GLU A 68 15.23 -16.41 -2.88
CA GLU A 68 13.85 -16.49 -2.36
C GLU A 68 13.01 -15.24 -2.70
N ASN A 69 13.60 -14.27 -3.43
CA ASN A 69 12.89 -13.07 -3.85
C ASN A 69 12.29 -13.26 -5.24
N ALA A 70 11.00 -12.96 -5.39
CA ALA A 70 10.28 -13.16 -6.66
C ALA A 70 10.80 -12.29 -7.82
N HIS A 71 11.49 -11.19 -7.52
CA HIS A 71 12.09 -10.30 -8.53
C HIS A 71 13.55 -10.64 -8.85
N TYR A 72 14.14 -11.59 -8.12
CA TYR A 72 15.51 -12.02 -8.35
C TYR A 72 15.58 -12.97 -9.57
N ASP A 73 16.51 -12.69 -10.46
CA ASP A 73 16.81 -13.54 -11.59
C ASP A 73 18.22 -14.11 -11.46
N VAL A 74 18.32 -15.40 -11.17
CA VAL A 74 19.61 -16.10 -10.99
C VAL A 74 20.45 -16.13 -12.28
N ASN A 75 19.83 -15.94 -13.44
CA ASN A 75 20.48 -15.99 -14.75
C ASN A 75 20.83 -14.58 -15.30
N ALA A 76 20.35 -13.52 -14.68
CA ALA A 76 20.65 -12.16 -15.07
C ALA A 76 21.80 -11.61 -14.22
N HIS A 77 22.81 -11.06 -14.86
CA HIS A 77 23.77 -10.17 -14.21
C HIS A 77 23.08 -8.85 -13.92
N ALA A 78 22.22 -8.82 -12.90
CA ALA A 78 21.53 -7.61 -12.51
C ALA A 78 22.55 -6.57 -12.03
N GLU A 79 22.42 -5.34 -12.52
CA GLU A 79 23.23 -4.23 -12.06
C GLU A 79 22.95 -3.98 -10.57
N LYS A 80 23.99 -4.20 -9.73
CA LYS A 80 23.88 -3.93 -8.31
C LYS A 80 23.83 -2.43 -8.06
N GLY A 81 22.92 -2.03 -7.20
CA GLY A 81 22.76 -0.65 -6.76
C GLY A 81 23.12 -0.45 -5.30
N THR A 82 23.09 0.79 -4.89
CA THR A 82 23.20 1.21 -3.49
C THR A 82 22.05 2.14 -3.15
N PHE A 83 21.72 2.29 -1.88
CA PHE A 83 20.73 3.28 -1.46
C PHE A 83 21.29 4.70 -1.62
N ASP A 84 20.59 5.52 -2.36
CA ASP A 84 20.76 6.97 -2.37
C ASP A 84 19.94 7.56 -1.21
N THR A 85 20.62 8.01 -0.16
CA THR A 85 19.97 8.56 1.03
C THR A 85 19.51 10.01 0.86
N GLU A 86 19.98 10.71 -0.18
CA GLU A 86 19.60 12.10 -0.45
C GLU A 86 18.41 12.18 -1.40
N LYS A 87 18.42 11.36 -2.46
CA LYS A 87 17.42 11.40 -3.54
C LYS A 87 16.65 10.07 -3.70
N GLY A 88 16.78 9.14 -2.77
CA GLY A 88 16.03 7.90 -2.80
C GLY A 88 14.57 8.10 -2.38
N ILE A 89 13.66 7.38 -3.02
CA ILE A 89 12.27 7.23 -2.60
C ILE A 89 11.89 5.76 -2.68
N ILE A 90 11.38 5.19 -1.59
CA ILE A 90 10.89 3.81 -1.57
C ILE A 90 9.41 3.80 -1.93
N VAL A 91 9.06 3.07 -2.97
CA VAL A 91 7.69 2.79 -3.38
C VAL A 91 7.31 1.41 -2.86
N GLY A 92 6.56 1.40 -1.75
CA GLY A 92 6.09 0.18 -1.10
C GLY A 92 4.77 -0.28 -1.71
N ASN A 93 4.72 -1.50 -2.21
CA ASN A 93 3.52 -2.06 -2.82
C ASN A 93 3.23 -3.50 -2.36
N ILE A 94 2.06 -3.96 -2.75
CA ILE A 94 1.64 -5.37 -2.68
C ILE A 94 0.95 -5.76 -3.98
N ARG A 95 0.95 -7.05 -4.29
CA ARG A 95 0.25 -7.60 -5.45
C ARG A 95 -1.15 -8.08 -5.07
N MET A 96 -2.04 -7.13 -4.78
CA MET A 96 -3.46 -7.37 -4.58
C MET A 96 -4.24 -6.67 -5.69
N GLY A 97 -4.33 -7.31 -6.86
CA GLY A 97 -4.84 -6.71 -8.10
C GLY A 97 -3.84 -5.73 -8.75
N PHE A 98 -4.21 -5.21 -9.93
CA PHE A 98 -3.35 -4.31 -10.71
C PHE A 98 -3.39 -2.84 -10.25
N GLY A 99 -4.41 -2.43 -9.49
CA GLY A 99 -4.58 -1.03 -9.08
C GLY A 99 -3.40 -0.50 -8.28
N HIS A 100 -3.02 -1.20 -7.22
CA HIS A 100 -1.87 -0.79 -6.38
C HIS A 100 -0.56 -0.76 -7.16
N TYR A 101 -0.38 -1.73 -8.07
CA TYR A 101 0.79 -1.80 -8.93
C TYR A 101 0.86 -0.59 -9.87
N ARG A 102 -0.27 -0.20 -10.48
CA ARG A 102 -0.33 0.97 -11.38
C ARG A 102 -0.06 2.26 -10.63
N ILE A 103 -0.60 2.44 -9.43
CA ILE A 103 -0.28 3.60 -8.58
C ILE A 103 1.22 3.61 -8.25
N SER A 104 1.80 2.46 -7.93
CA SER A 104 3.25 2.36 -7.67
C SER A 104 4.09 2.76 -8.87
N MET A 105 3.68 2.38 -10.08
CA MET A 105 4.35 2.82 -11.31
C MET A 105 4.23 4.33 -11.54
N ALA A 106 3.06 4.92 -11.28
CA ALA A 106 2.88 6.36 -11.35
C ALA A 106 3.79 7.10 -10.35
N MET A 107 3.93 6.57 -9.12
CA MET A 107 4.85 7.15 -8.13
C MET A 107 6.31 7.04 -8.57
N ALA A 108 6.72 5.90 -9.13
CA ALA A 108 8.08 5.72 -9.65
C ALA A 108 8.37 6.64 -10.84
N SER A 109 7.41 6.78 -11.76
CA SER A 109 7.49 7.69 -12.91
C SER A 109 7.66 9.15 -12.46
N ALA A 110 6.82 9.61 -11.52
CA ALA A 110 6.92 10.96 -10.97
C ALA A 110 8.26 11.17 -10.22
N ALA A 111 8.68 10.21 -9.41
CA ALA A 111 9.95 10.27 -8.69
C ALA A 111 11.12 10.47 -9.66
N LYS A 112 11.19 9.65 -10.72
CA LYS A 112 12.23 9.80 -11.77
C LYS A 112 12.19 11.17 -12.44
N ALA A 113 11.00 11.62 -12.83
CA ALA A 113 10.83 12.93 -13.48
C ALA A 113 11.29 14.11 -12.59
N MET A 114 11.19 13.95 -11.27
CA MET A 114 11.65 14.92 -10.27
C MET A 114 13.12 14.74 -9.88
N GLY A 115 13.85 13.82 -10.50
CA GLY A 115 15.27 13.57 -10.22
C GLY A 115 15.54 12.73 -8.99
N TYR A 116 14.55 11.97 -8.53
CA TYR A 116 14.70 10.99 -7.45
C TYR A 116 14.97 9.58 -7.99
N THR A 117 15.58 8.73 -7.16
CA THR A 117 15.81 7.32 -7.46
C THR A 117 14.71 6.48 -6.81
N PRO A 118 13.80 5.86 -7.58
CA PRO A 118 12.72 5.04 -7.03
C PRO A 118 13.22 3.63 -6.69
N TYR A 119 13.02 3.22 -5.45
CA TYR A 119 13.27 1.87 -4.95
C TYR A 119 11.96 1.11 -4.80
N TRP A 120 11.87 -0.06 -5.42
CA TRP A 120 10.68 -0.89 -5.41
C TRP A 120 10.71 -1.87 -4.26
N MET A 121 9.75 -1.74 -3.34
CA MET A 121 9.61 -2.63 -2.19
C MET A 121 8.28 -3.38 -2.26
N ASP A 122 8.30 -4.54 -2.92
CA ASP A 122 7.13 -5.41 -3.08
C ASP A 122 7.09 -6.43 -1.95
N LEU A 123 6.18 -6.22 -0.98
CA LEU A 123 6.07 -7.07 0.20
C LEU A 123 5.60 -8.51 -0.09
N ASN A 124 5.14 -8.80 -1.30
CA ASN A 124 4.85 -10.16 -1.75
C ASN A 124 6.08 -10.93 -2.25
N SER A 125 7.23 -10.27 -2.37
CA SER A 125 8.39 -10.82 -3.07
C SER A 125 9.38 -11.57 -2.18
N TYR A 126 9.27 -11.47 -0.86
CA TYR A 126 10.26 -11.95 0.10
C TYR A 126 9.86 -13.31 0.69
N GLY A 127 9.95 -14.39 -0.12
CA GLY A 127 9.36 -15.70 0.14
C GLY A 127 9.70 -16.33 1.49
N GLU A 128 10.91 -16.13 2.01
CA GLU A 128 11.31 -16.67 3.32
C GLU A 128 10.69 -15.93 4.51
N THR A 129 10.18 -14.69 4.31
CA THR A 129 9.74 -13.82 5.40
C THR A 129 8.32 -14.11 5.87
N THR A 130 8.07 -13.89 7.16
CA THR A 130 6.71 -13.90 7.72
C THR A 130 5.84 -12.82 7.08
N CYS A 131 6.41 -11.68 6.70
CA CYS A 131 5.72 -10.60 5.98
C CYS A 131 4.99 -11.13 4.74
N THR A 132 5.72 -11.70 3.79
CA THR A 132 5.15 -12.23 2.54
C THR A 132 4.13 -13.33 2.78
N LYS A 133 4.38 -14.23 3.74
CA LYS A 133 3.45 -15.32 4.08
C LYS A 133 2.13 -14.81 4.66
N VAL A 134 2.17 -13.77 5.51
CA VAL A 134 0.97 -13.14 6.08
C VAL A 134 0.16 -12.44 4.99
N ILE A 135 0.81 -11.66 4.13
CA ILE A 135 0.16 -10.98 3.01
C ILE A 135 -0.47 -11.99 2.06
N GLY A 136 0.26 -13.05 1.68
CA GLY A 136 -0.25 -14.11 0.83
C GLY A 136 -1.51 -14.76 1.42
N ALA A 137 -1.50 -15.11 2.70
CA ALA A 137 -2.66 -15.72 3.37
C ALA A 137 -3.88 -14.77 3.42
N GLN A 138 -3.67 -13.47 3.58
CA GLN A 138 -4.76 -12.49 3.56
C GLN A 138 -5.31 -12.30 2.14
N ASN A 139 -4.43 -12.26 1.14
CA ASN A 139 -4.82 -12.19 -0.27
C ASN A 139 -5.61 -13.42 -0.72
N ASP A 140 -5.18 -14.62 -0.32
CA ASP A 140 -5.91 -15.87 -0.60
C ASP A 140 -7.31 -15.85 0.00
N LEU A 141 -7.43 -15.39 1.24
CA LEU A 141 -8.72 -15.28 1.92
C LEU A 141 -9.65 -14.26 1.22
N TYR A 142 -9.11 -13.11 0.82
CA TYR A 142 -9.87 -12.10 0.07
C TYR A 142 -10.31 -12.64 -1.30
N SER A 143 -9.41 -13.28 -2.04
CA SER A 143 -9.69 -13.89 -3.34
C SER A 143 -10.73 -15.02 -3.24
N LEU A 144 -10.69 -15.81 -2.19
CA LEU A 144 -11.72 -16.83 -1.91
C LEU A 144 -13.08 -16.18 -1.65
N GLY A 145 -13.12 -15.16 -0.80
CA GLY A 145 -14.34 -14.40 -0.52
C GLY A 145 -14.94 -13.76 -1.77
N SER A 146 -14.11 -13.15 -2.60
CA SER A 146 -14.51 -12.57 -3.89
C SER A 146 -15.10 -13.61 -4.83
N ARG A 147 -14.51 -14.81 -4.93
CA ARG A 147 -15.08 -15.90 -5.75
C ARG A 147 -16.41 -16.41 -5.19
N LEU A 148 -16.53 -16.55 -3.88
CA LEU A 148 -17.75 -17.00 -3.21
C LEU A 148 -18.88 -15.96 -3.30
N SER A 149 -18.56 -14.68 -3.49
CA SER A 149 -19.56 -13.61 -3.63
C SER A 149 -20.43 -13.73 -4.91
N LYS A 150 -20.04 -14.62 -5.83
CA LYS A 150 -20.94 -15.02 -6.95
C LYS A 150 -22.22 -15.69 -6.47
N ASN A 151 -22.23 -16.29 -5.26
CA ASN A 151 -23.45 -16.78 -4.63
C ASN A 151 -24.21 -15.61 -4.00
N PRO A 152 -25.47 -15.32 -4.39
CA PRO A 152 -26.21 -14.16 -3.92
C PRO A 152 -26.43 -14.14 -2.39
N ILE A 153 -26.60 -15.31 -1.76
CA ILE A 153 -26.81 -15.43 -0.31
C ILE A 153 -25.52 -15.06 0.42
N PHE A 154 -24.39 -15.64 0.00
CA PHE A 154 -23.07 -15.30 0.57
C PHE A 154 -22.73 -13.84 0.35
N ASN A 155 -23.00 -13.31 -0.84
CA ASN A 155 -22.76 -11.90 -1.15
C ASN A 155 -23.49 -10.99 -0.17
N LYS A 156 -24.82 -11.17 -0.03
CA LYS A 156 -25.68 -10.33 0.79
C LYS A 156 -25.38 -10.45 2.30
N LEU A 157 -25.09 -11.66 2.79
CA LEU A 157 -24.96 -11.91 4.22
C LEU A 157 -23.52 -11.78 4.74
N VAL A 158 -22.51 -11.92 3.88
CA VAL A 158 -21.10 -11.96 4.30
C VAL A 158 -20.26 -10.93 3.56
N TRP A 159 -20.26 -10.97 2.22
CA TRP A 159 -19.32 -10.20 1.42
C TRP A 159 -19.62 -8.70 1.44
N GLU A 160 -20.84 -8.29 1.18
CA GLU A 160 -21.25 -6.88 1.24
C GLU A 160 -21.08 -6.27 2.63
N PRO A 161 -21.59 -6.89 3.73
CA PRO A 161 -21.38 -6.35 5.07
C PRO A 161 -19.90 -6.22 5.44
N MET A 162 -19.06 -7.18 5.04
CA MET A 162 -17.62 -7.11 5.29
C MET A 162 -16.97 -5.92 4.54
N ASN A 163 -17.32 -5.72 3.27
CA ASN A 163 -16.74 -4.63 2.48
C ASN A 163 -17.30 -3.26 2.88
N TYR A 164 -18.58 -3.16 3.21
CA TYR A 164 -19.23 -1.91 3.59
C TYR A 164 -18.96 -1.48 5.03
N GLU A 165 -19.14 -2.38 5.98
CA GLU A 165 -19.05 -2.06 7.41
C GLU A 165 -17.76 -2.58 8.05
N GLY A 166 -17.34 -3.78 7.65
CA GLY A 166 -16.17 -4.45 8.23
C GLY A 166 -14.89 -3.65 8.03
N PHE A 167 -14.54 -3.34 6.79
CA PHE A 167 -13.33 -2.59 6.45
C PHE A 167 -13.40 -1.12 6.87
N ARG A 168 -14.61 -0.59 7.05
CA ARG A 168 -14.82 0.77 7.53
C ARG A 168 -14.53 0.93 9.02
N ALA A 169 -14.63 -0.14 9.81
CA ALA A 169 -14.56 -0.06 11.26
C ALA A 169 -13.12 0.10 11.78
N LEU A 170 -12.90 0.99 12.78
CA LEU A 170 -11.61 1.12 13.48
C LEU A 170 -11.14 -0.18 14.12
N SER A 171 -12.07 -1.08 14.49
CA SER A 171 -11.74 -2.40 15.00
C SER A 171 -11.02 -3.29 13.98
N TYR A 172 -11.27 -3.10 12.69
CA TYR A 172 -10.53 -3.78 11.62
C TYR A 172 -9.10 -3.25 11.55
N ASN A 173 -8.94 -1.93 11.55
CA ASN A 173 -7.62 -1.30 11.54
C ASN A 173 -6.76 -1.75 12.74
N ALA A 174 -7.36 -1.89 13.93
CA ALA A 174 -6.66 -2.39 15.11
C ALA A 174 -6.03 -3.79 14.89
N ALA A 175 -6.72 -4.67 14.17
CA ALA A 175 -6.19 -5.99 13.82
C ALA A 175 -5.07 -5.89 12.77
N ASP A 176 -5.25 -5.05 11.75
CA ASP A 176 -4.26 -4.81 10.72
C ASP A 176 -2.97 -4.19 11.30
N GLN A 177 -3.07 -3.20 12.17
CA GLN A 177 -1.92 -2.61 12.85
C GLN A 177 -1.13 -3.68 13.61
N LYS A 178 -1.82 -4.61 14.28
CA LYS A 178 -1.18 -5.69 15.02
C LYS A 178 -0.51 -6.72 14.09
N ASN A 179 -1.11 -6.98 12.94
CA ASN A 179 -0.53 -7.85 11.92
C ASN A 179 0.67 -7.17 11.20
N ALA A 180 0.61 -5.84 11.00
CA ALA A 180 1.70 -5.08 10.39
C ALA A 180 3.01 -5.13 11.20
N GLU A 181 2.92 -5.38 12.52
CA GLU A 181 4.12 -5.65 13.34
C GLU A 181 4.91 -6.89 12.85
N LEU A 182 4.25 -7.85 12.16
CA LEU A 182 4.90 -9.02 11.55
C LEU A 182 5.51 -8.69 10.18
N MET A 183 5.12 -7.58 9.58
CA MET A 183 5.64 -7.11 8.29
C MET A 183 6.83 -6.16 8.47
N ALA A 184 6.93 -5.49 9.62
CA ALA A 184 7.98 -4.52 9.93
C ALA A 184 9.43 -5.03 9.79
N PRO A 185 9.76 -6.30 10.12
CA PRO A 185 11.14 -6.79 10.04
C PRO A 185 11.81 -6.64 8.68
N VAL A 186 11.06 -6.64 7.56
CA VAL A 186 11.62 -6.48 6.22
C VAL A 186 12.21 -5.07 5.97
N TYR A 187 11.80 -4.07 6.76
CA TYR A 187 12.33 -2.71 6.71
C TYR A 187 13.51 -2.47 7.68
N ARG A 188 13.91 -3.47 8.48
CA ARG A 188 14.86 -3.24 9.58
C ARG A 188 16.19 -2.63 9.12
N ASN A 189 16.77 -3.16 8.06
CA ASN A 189 18.06 -2.74 7.52
C ASN A 189 17.92 -1.76 6.33
N VAL A 190 16.73 -1.29 6.07
CA VAL A 190 16.51 -0.20 5.11
C VAL A 190 16.87 1.13 5.78
N PRO A 191 17.59 2.05 5.09
CA PRO A 191 17.95 3.36 5.64
C PRO A 191 16.71 4.14 6.07
N LYS A 192 16.69 4.61 7.33
CA LYS A 192 15.48 5.19 7.94
C LYS A 192 15.11 6.58 7.45
N ASP A 193 16.05 7.26 6.82
CA ASP A 193 15.87 8.61 6.30
C ASP A 193 15.30 8.67 4.88
N ILE A 194 15.28 7.54 4.16
CA ILE A 194 14.68 7.47 2.82
C ILE A 194 13.16 7.46 2.97
N PRO A 195 12.42 8.39 2.33
CA PRO A 195 10.97 8.42 2.37
C PRO A 195 10.34 7.17 1.78
N VAL A 196 9.24 6.70 2.38
CA VAL A 196 8.45 5.57 1.91
C VAL A 196 7.08 6.04 1.47
N ILE A 197 6.67 5.71 0.25
CA ILE A 197 5.32 5.88 -0.26
C ILE A 197 4.68 4.51 -0.36
N GLY A 198 3.75 4.18 0.55
CA GLY A 198 2.96 2.97 0.47
C GLY A 198 1.75 3.17 -0.44
N THR A 199 1.60 2.35 -1.46
CA THR A 199 0.44 2.37 -2.38
C THR A 199 -0.67 1.42 -1.93
N HIS A 200 -0.45 0.76 -0.83
CA HIS A 200 -1.41 0.04 -0.02
C HIS A 200 -1.10 0.32 1.46
N VAL A 201 -2.07 0.17 2.32
CA VAL A 201 -1.92 0.47 3.75
C VAL A 201 -0.85 -0.38 4.44
N TRP A 202 -0.69 -1.65 4.07
CA TRP A 202 0.26 -2.55 4.74
C TRP A 202 1.73 -2.16 4.57
N PRO A 203 2.23 -1.79 3.38
CA PRO A 203 3.57 -1.22 3.26
C PRO A 203 3.78 0.03 4.13
N ALA A 204 2.79 0.93 4.19
CA ALA A 204 2.86 2.13 5.02
C ALA A 204 2.86 1.78 6.51
N GLN A 205 1.95 0.93 6.96
CA GLN A 205 1.90 0.47 8.36
C GLN A 205 3.20 -0.24 8.76
N ALA A 206 3.71 -1.15 7.92
CA ALA A 206 4.95 -1.88 8.17
C ALA A 206 6.15 -0.92 8.29
N ALA A 207 6.24 0.08 7.41
CA ALA A 207 7.28 1.11 7.44
C ALA A 207 7.23 1.93 8.75
N VAL A 208 6.03 2.35 9.17
CA VAL A 208 5.83 3.07 10.44
C VAL A 208 6.24 2.21 11.63
N HIS A 209 5.82 0.94 11.69
CA HIS A 209 6.21 0.01 12.76
C HIS A 209 7.71 -0.30 12.76
N ALA A 210 8.37 -0.21 11.62
CA ALA A 210 9.81 -0.37 11.49
C ALA A 210 10.63 0.90 11.83
N GLY A 211 9.96 2.00 12.14
CA GLY A 211 10.60 3.26 12.50
C GLY A 211 11.16 4.06 11.32
N MET A 212 10.61 3.88 10.11
CA MET A 212 10.92 4.77 8.98
C MET A 212 10.45 6.19 9.33
N LYS A 213 11.28 7.20 9.06
CA LYS A 213 11.02 8.58 9.51
C LYS A 213 9.94 9.29 8.70
N TYR A 214 9.89 9.04 7.41
CA TYR A 214 8.99 9.72 6.47
C TYR A 214 8.16 8.70 5.74
N VAL A 215 6.89 8.57 6.12
CA VAL A 215 5.97 7.60 5.50
C VAL A 215 4.75 8.31 4.97
N VAL A 216 4.48 8.10 3.69
CA VAL A 216 3.26 8.51 3.00
C VAL A 216 2.42 7.27 2.70
N ASN A 217 1.14 7.34 2.98
CA ASN A 217 0.16 6.31 2.65
C ASN A 217 -0.75 6.83 1.54
N ALA A 218 -0.49 6.41 0.32
CA ALA A 218 -1.28 6.79 -0.85
C ALA A 218 -2.56 5.97 -0.91
N ILE A 219 -3.68 6.57 -0.48
CA ILE A 219 -4.97 5.88 -0.43
C ILE A 219 -5.54 5.73 -1.84
N PRO A 220 -5.81 4.48 -2.29
CA PRO A 220 -6.30 4.23 -3.65
C PRO A 220 -7.80 4.46 -3.81
N ASP A 221 -8.56 4.34 -2.73
CA ASP A 221 -10.02 4.34 -2.75
C ASP A 221 -10.62 5.68 -2.32
N ASN A 222 -11.72 6.06 -2.97
CA ASN A 222 -12.45 7.28 -2.65
C ASN A 222 -13.46 7.09 -1.49
N TRP A 223 -13.70 5.85 -1.06
CA TRP A 223 -14.58 5.56 0.06
C TRP A 223 -13.80 5.55 1.38
N PRO A 224 -14.15 6.41 2.36
CA PRO A 224 -13.44 6.46 3.63
C PRO A 224 -13.63 5.18 4.45
N MET A 225 -12.53 4.44 4.63
CA MET A 225 -12.49 3.19 5.38
C MET A 225 -11.32 3.17 6.37
N ALA A 226 -11.54 2.61 7.55
CA ALA A 226 -10.48 2.45 8.54
C ALA A 226 -9.37 1.47 8.08
N LEU A 227 -9.68 0.56 7.14
CA LEU A 227 -8.68 -0.26 6.46
C LEU A 227 -7.47 0.57 5.99
N HIS A 228 -7.72 1.77 5.43
CA HIS A 228 -6.67 2.61 4.84
C HIS A 228 -5.88 3.45 5.85
N LEU A 229 -6.17 3.37 7.15
CA LEU A 229 -5.51 4.21 8.14
C LEU A 229 -4.15 3.64 8.54
N SER A 230 -3.14 4.50 8.54
CA SER A 230 -1.78 4.21 9.01
C SER A 230 -1.30 5.35 9.91
N GLU A 231 -1.67 5.31 11.19
CA GLU A 231 -1.23 6.32 12.16
C GLU A 231 0.29 6.40 12.22
N GLY A 232 0.85 7.60 12.11
CA GLY A 232 2.28 7.86 11.98
C GLY A 232 2.74 8.08 10.53
N SER A 233 1.82 8.01 9.56
CA SER A 233 2.07 8.41 8.17
C SER A 233 1.22 9.62 7.77
N VAL A 234 1.62 10.30 6.68
CA VAL A 234 0.78 11.27 5.99
C VAL A 234 -0.08 10.51 4.99
N HIS A 235 -1.39 10.70 5.03
CA HIS A 235 -2.34 10.09 4.09
C HIS A 235 -2.59 11.02 2.93
N THR A 236 -2.52 10.50 1.70
CA THR A 236 -2.91 11.25 0.51
C THR A 236 -4.19 10.70 -0.07
N ILE A 237 -5.07 11.57 -0.52
CA ILE A 237 -6.37 11.23 -1.08
C ILE A 237 -6.57 11.86 -2.45
N GLN A 238 -7.32 11.16 -3.30
CA GLN A 238 -7.53 11.51 -4.70
C GLN A 238 -8.79 12.35 -4.94
N CYS A 239 -9.70 12.43 -3.97
CA CYS A 239 -11.03 12.99 -4.14
C CYS A 239 -11.41 13.88 -2.94
N HIS A 240 -11.89 15.10 -3.21
CA HIS A 240 -12.34 16.02 -2.16
C HIS A 240 -13.47 15.45 -1.29
N ASN A 241 -14.37 14.67 -1.89
CA ASN A 241 -15.52 14.11 -1.16
C ASN A 241 -15.10 13.16 -0.04
N SER A 242 -13.94 12.51 -0.15
CA SER A 242 -13.42 11.63 0.91
C SER A 242 -12.66 12.37 2.01
N TYR A 243 -12.26 13.64 1.79
CA TYR A 243 -11.46 14.39 2.77
C TYR A 243 -12.11 14.44 4.14
N MET A 244 -13.34 14.92 4.22
CA MET A 244 -14.05 15.03 5.50
C MET A 244 -14.31 13.67 6.13
N GLY A 245 -14.61 12.65 5.32
CA GLY A 245 -14.82 11.30 5.81
C GLY A 245 -13.58 10.72 6.53
N TYR A 246 -12.39 10.93 5.96
CA TYR A 246 -11.13 10.55 6.62
C TYR A 246 -10.78 11.51 7.77
N ARG A 247 -10.96 12.82 7.58
CA ARG A 247 -10.58 13.82 8.60
C ARG A 247 -11.30 13.61 9.92
N ILE A 248 -12.60 13.32 9.90
CA ILE A 248 -13.40 13.10 11.12
C ILE A 248 -13.64 11.62 11.43
N LEU A 249 -13.05 10.70 10.66
CA LEU A 249 -13.24 9.24 10.79
C LEU A 249 -14.72 8.85 10.81
N ASN A 250 -15.50 9.43 9.87
CA ASN A 250 -16.96 9.33 9.84
C ASN A 250 -17.44 7.88 9.71
N GLY A 251 -18.29 7.44 10.64
CA GLY A 251 -18.86 6.09 10.65
C GLY A 251 -17.87 4.96 10.90
N MET A 252 -16.59 5.28 11.24
CA MET A 252 -15.57 4.25 11.49
C MET A 252 -15.66 3.65 12.89
N ASN A 253 -16.55 4.16 13.74
CA ASN A 253 -16.84 3.60 15.07
C ASN A 253 -18.35 3.59 15.33
N LYS A 254 -19.09 3.02 14.37
CA LYS A 254 -20.58 3.06 14.33
C LYS A 254 -21.10 4.50 14.47
N ASP A 255 -22.05 4.74 15.38
CA ASP A 255 -22.69 6.03 15.59
C ASP A 255 -21.90 6.96 16.54
N LYS A 256 -20.71 6.58 16.96
CA LYS A 256 -19.90 7.40 17.86
C LYS A 256 -19.15 8.47 17.11
N VAL A 257 -19.12 9.67 17.69
CA VAL A 257 -18.24 10.74 17.22
C VAL A 257 -16.81 10.39 17.59
N ASN A 258 -15.93 10.37 16.59
CA ASN A 258 -14.51 10.07 16.79
C ASN A 258 -13.71 11.34 17.06
N LYS A 259 -12.58 11.20 17.76
CA LYS A 259 -11.50 12.18 17.69
C LYS A 259 -11.01 12.23 16.25
N PRO A 260 -10.88 13.41 15.66
CA PRO A 260 -10.49 13.54 14.26
C PRO A 260 -9.03 13.15 14.03
N MET A 261 -8.73 12.74 12.80
CA MET A 261 -7.34 12.61 12.34
C MET A 261 -6.68 14.01 12.36
N PRO A 262 -5.41 14.15 12.80
CA PRO A 262 -4.69 15.41 12.69
C PRO A 262 -4.67 15.96 11.26
N SER A 263 -4.79 17.29 11.11
CA SER A 263 -4.89 17.91 9.78
C SER A 263 -3.62 17.76 8.94
N ASP A 264 -2.46 17.70 9.59
CA ASP A 264 -1.15 17.47 8.99
C ASP A 264 -0.92 16.01 8.55
N SER A 265 -1.78 15.10 8.99
CA SER A 265 -1.75 13.69 8.61
C SER A 265 -2.60 13.35 7.39
N LEU A 266 -3.25 14.34 6.75
CA LEU A 266 -4.15 14.15 5.61
C LEU A 266 -3.99 15.26 4.57
N VAL A 267 -3.66 14.89 3.31
CA VAL A 267 -3.43 15.82 2.21
C VAL A 267 -4.25 15.40 0.99
N TYR A 268 -4.92 16.36 0.36
CA TYR A 268 -5.51 16.15 -0.97
C TYR A 268 -4.43 16.33 -2.05
N THR A 269 -4.24 15.33 -2.89
CA THR A 269 -3.23 15.33 -3.97
C THR A 269 -3.82 15.21 -5.36
N GLY A 270 -5.10 14.88 -5.50
CA GLY A 270 -5.67 14.46 -6.77
C GLY A 270 -5.25 13.04 -7.16
N HIS A 271 -5.55 12.66 -8.39
CA HIS A 271 -5.28 11.31 -8.91
C HIS A 271 -3.79 11.05 -9.14
N TYR A 272 -3.38 9.80 -8.93
CA TYR A 272 -2.02 9.33 -9.20
C TYR A 272 -1.92 8.91 -10.65
N ILE A 273 -1.21 9.69 -11.45
CA ILE A 273 -1.09 9.51 -12.91
C ILE A 273 0.38 9.44 -13.28
N ASP A 274 0.72 8.52 -14.18
CA ASP A 274 2.08 8.42 -14.73
C ASP A 274 2.50 9.75 -15.38
N HIS A 275 3.72 10.18 -15.12
CA HIS A 275 4.24 11.44 -15.61
C HIS A 275 4.26 11.52 -17.15
N GLU A 276 4.57 10.40 -17.81
CA GLU A 276 4.57 10.28 -19.27
C GLU A 276 3.18 10.56 -19.88
N ILE A 277 2.11 10.14 -19.20
CA ILE A 277 0.74 10.44 -19.64
C ILE A 277 0.47 11.94 -19.52
N VAL A 278 0.89 12.56 -18.41
CA VAL A 278 0.69 13.98 -18.17
C VAL A 278 1.43 14.82 -19.20
N GLN A 279 2.67 14.46 -19.54
CA GLN A 279 3.45 15.15 -20.58
C GLN A 279 2.83 15.05 -21.98
N GLY A 280 2.11 13.96 -22.28
CA GLY A 280 1.49 13.74 -23.59
C GLY A 280 0.12 14.40 -23.77
N ILE A 281 -0.49 14.97 -22.72
CA ILE A 281 -1.90 15.42 -22.74
C ILE A 281 -2.18 16.42 -23.86
N GLU A 282 -1.35 17.44 -24.05
CA GLU A 282 -1.58 18.48 -25.05
C GLU A 282 -1.54 17.91 -26.47
N ALA A 283 -0.49 17.14 -26.78
CA ALA A 283 -0.33 16.49 -28.08
C ALA A 283 -1.49 15.50 -28.39
N ASP A 284 -1.94 14.75 -27.39
CA ASP A 284 -3.07 13.85 -27.54
C ASP A 284 -4.39 14.59 -27.74
N CYS A 285 -4.60 15.71 -27.06
CA CYS A 285 -5.78 16.55 -27.25
C CYS A 285 -5.81 17.13 -28.67
N GLU A 286 -4.71 17.69 -29.14
CA GLU A 286 -4.59 18.21 -30.52
C GLU A 286 -4.84 17.09 -31.55
N ALA A 287 -4.27 15.90 -31.34
CA ALA A 287 -4.48 14.77 -32.23
C ALA A 287 -5.97 14.35 -32.29
N ARG A 288 -6.69 14.44 -31.18
CA ARG A 288 -8.16 14.18 -31.13
C ARG A 288 -8.92 15.24 -31.89
N ILE A 289 -8.57 16.51 -31.75
CA ILE A 289 -9.21 17.63 -32.47
C ILE A 289 -9.01 17.45 -33.97
N ARG A 290 -7.78 17.22 -34.41
CA ARG A 290 -7.46 16.99 -35.84
C ARG A 290 -8.24 15.80 -36.41
N ARG A 291 -8.36 14.69 -35.72
CA ARG A 291 -9.17 13.54 -36.17
C ARG A 291 -10.63 13.91 -36.36
N LYS A 292 -11.19 14.69 -35.44
CA LYS A 292 -12.59 15.16 -35.55
C LYS A 292 -12.77 16.10 -36.75
N GLU A 293 -11.87 17.04 -36.96
CA GLU A 293 -11.89 17.96 -38.06
C GLU A 293 -11.78 17.26 -39.43
N ASN A 294 -10.96 16.22 -39.49
CA ASN A 294 -10.79 15.36 -40.68
C ASN A 294 -11.95 14.37 -40.91
N GLY A 295 -12.97 14.36 -40.08
CA GLY A 295 -14.11 13.42 -40.20
C GLY A 295 -13.71 11.97 -39.97
N GLU A 296 -12.61 11.70 -39.27
CA GLU A 296 -12.22 10.32 -38.91
C GLU A 296 -13.21 9.67 -37.95
N PRO A 297 -13.37 8.33 -38.00
CA PRO A 297 -14.23 7.60 -37.07
C PRO A 297 -13.85 7.86 -35.61
N MET A 298 -14.87 8.00 -34.76
CA MET A 298 -14.71 8.13 -33.31
C MET A 298 -14.06 6.86 -32.74
N ARG A 299 -13.07 7.02 -31.89
CA ARG A 299 -12.39 5.91 -31.20
C ARG A 299 -12.89 5.82 -29.77
N PHE A 300 -13.35 4.64 -29.40
CA PHE A 300 -13.78 4.31 -28.04
C PHE A 300 -12.79 3.36 -27.40
N LEU A 301 -12.36 3.68 -26.19
CA LEU A 301 -11.61 2.75 -25.33
C LEU A 301 -12.59 2.19 -24.31
N LEU A 302 -12.85 0.88 -24.36
CA LEU A 302 -13.62 0.17 -23.36
C LEU A 302 -12.64 -0.50 -22.38
N THR A 303 -12.68 -0.08 -21.13
CA THR A 303 -11.86 -0.69 -20.07
C THR A 303 -12.75 -1.49 -19.14
N ILE A 304 -12.32 -2.70 -18.82
CA ILE A 304 -13.00 -3.56 -17.83
C ILE A 304 -12.11 -3.55 -16.59
N GLY A 305 -12.64 -3.01 -15.49
CA GLY A 305 -11.99 -3.13 -14.19
C GLY A 305 -12.06 -4.59 -13.74
N GLY A 306 -10.92 -5.21 -13.48
CA GLY A 306 -10.83 -6.55 -12.95
C GLY A 306 -10.31 -6.53 -11.52
N ALA A 307 -10.85 -7.41 -10.66
CA ALA A 307 -10.29 -7.75 -9.35
C ALA A 307 -9.64 -9.14 -9.42
#